data_8c56f8bea7ee4c636e8857a23a70a760
#
_entry.id   8c56f8bea7ee4c636e8857a23a70a760
#
_cell.length_a   1.000
_cell.length_b   1.000
_cell.length_c   1.000
_cell.angle_alpha   90.00
_cell.angle_beta   90.00
_cell.angle_gamma   90.00
#
_symmetry.space_group_name_H-M   'P 1'
#
loop_
_entity.id
_entity.type
_entity.pdbx_description
1 polymer ?
#
loop_
_entity_poly.entity_id
_entity_poly.type
_entity_poly.pdbx_seq_one_letter_code
_entity_poly.pdbx_strand_id
1 'polypeptide(L)'
;ESQGGDAPHEGRARTVLVYMIGDVNLWQEQWTNLNRLEAGWNDDIDGNLLVYLDPSPHTTQFPNPVLLEIVPDQTDAIVSRVVKSYPEQNATDKAVMRGVLEDAIRMYPAPSQGLVIASHGSGWWPAFADELVPTDDEHDIPQTRAIAGGDMYGTDVEVNDLAELLPIKYDFILMHACLMGNVETAYALKDKCGMYVASSATLPGASLPFQYITEAMFAQPAADFYHLIQTSCAFYNTLPEDEADLLTLSAVRTDRLDGLATATRALMEKVTADPELFYDKLKDRAYTYEDSPYQDLRQVLALESEGVPELQSDYEAFCKALADAVVLTGDVYQTLPPDMRLHPDDFCGLTCYTPQPDVKMSELNAYFKKTYRWADASGFGLLVGYQGTPETTPVP
;
A
#
# COMPACT_ATOMS: atom_id res chain seq x y z
N GLU A 1 31.72 -9.29 -25.13
CA GLU A 1 32.05 -10.71 -24.81
C GLU A 1 32.65 -10.78 -23.42
N SER A 2 31.85 -11.07 -22.43
CA SER A 2 32.14 -12.02 -21.33
C SER A 2 30.82 -12.18 -20.56
N GLN A 3 30.09 -13.22 -20.91
CA GLN A 3 29.07 -13.78 -20.04
C GLN A 3 29.81 -14.45 -18.87
N GLY A 4 30.10 -13.66 -17.85
CA GLY A 4 30.39 -14.18 -16.53
C GLY A 4 29.05 -14.58 -15.93
N GLY A 5 28.67 -15.82 -16.05
CA GLY A 5 27.65 -16.42 -15.23
C GLY A 5 28.19 -16.49 -13.81
N ASP A 6 28.02 -15.43 -13.03
CA ASP A 6 28.34 -15.47 -11.61
C ASP A 6 27.43 -16.52 -10.96
N ALA A 7 28.06 -17.39 -10.14
CA ALA A 7 27.33 -18.35 -9.33
C ALA A 7 26.31 -17.59 -8.45
N PRO A 8 25.15 -18.20 -8.15
CA PRO A 8 24.17 -17.57 -7.28
C PRO A 8 24.84 -17.08 -5.99
N HIS A 9 24.49 -15.86 -5.52
CA HIS A 9 24.96 -15.31 -4.25
C HIS A 9 24.31 -16.06 -3.10
N GLU A 10 24.79 -17.28 -2.85
CA GLU A 10 24.27 -18.19 -1.81
C GLU A 10 24.80 -17.81 -0.43
N GLY A 11 23.99 -18.09 0.60
CA GLY A 11 24.42 -18.09 2.00
C GLY A 11 24.04 -16.82 2.77
N ARG A 12 23.37 -15.84 2.17
CA ARG A 12 22.82 -14.68 2.91
C ARG A 12 21.47 -15.02 3.54
N ALA A 13 21.19 -14.43 4.71
CA ALA A 13 19.96 -14.70 5.46
C ALA A 13 18.70 -14.18 4.77
N ARG A 14 18.78 -13.05 4.10
CA ARG A 14 17.61 -12.43 3.41
C ARG A 14 18.01 -11.75 2.12
N THR A 15 17.10 -11.84 1.14
CA THR A 15 17.12 -11.00 -0.06
C THR A 15 15.91 -10.07 -0.04
N VAL A 16 16.11 -8.78 -0.26
CA VAL A 16 15.06 -7.79 -0.45
C VAL A 16 15.18 -7.22 -1.86
N LEU A 17 14.10 -7.31 -2.62
CA LEU A 17 13.98 -6.64 -3.91
C LEU A 17 13.13 -5.38 -3.73
N VAL A 18 13.65 -4.24 -4.17
CA VAL A 18 12.89 -3.03 -4.37
C VAL A 18 12.55 -2.92 -5.86
N TYR A 19 11.28 -3.02 -6.19
CA TYR A 19 10.76 -2.93 -7.55
C TYR A 19 10.34 -1.49 -7.80
N MET A 20 11.18 -0.71 -8.51
CA MET A 20 10.97 0.70 -8.79
C MET A 20 10.45 0.92 -10.21
N ILE A 21 9.27 1.50 -10.31
CA ILE A 21 8.72 1.98 -11.59
C ILE A 21 9.10 3.44 -11.71
N GLY A 22 10.15 3.73 -12.48
CA GLY A 22 10.77 5.03 -12.55
C GLY A 22 10.52 5.80 -13.86
N ASP A 23 9.84 5.22 -14.83
CA ASP A 23 9.46 5.85 -16.10
C ASP A 23 8.21 6.75 -16.00
N VAL A 24 7.80 7.08 -14.79
CA VAL A 24 6.70 7.96 -14.41
C VAL A 24 7.21 9.34 -13.95
N ASN A 25 6.31 10.25 -13.61
CA ASN A 25 6.66 11.57 -13.05
C ASN A 25 7.37 11.52 -11.68
N LEU A 26 7.44 10.34 -11.04
CA LEU A 26 8.21 10.10 -9.80
C LEU A 26 9.70 9.75 -10.03
N TRP A 27 10.24 9.95 -11.23
CA TRP A 27 11.60 9.51 -11.54
C TRP A 27 12.68 10.16 -10.64
N GLN A 28 12.48 11.41 -10.21
CA GLN A 28 13.41 12.09 -9.31
C GLN A 28 13.39 11.49 -7.92
N GLU A 29 12.21 11.18 -7.41
CA GLU A 29 12.00 10.52 -6.13
C GLU A 29 12.58 9.10 -6.13
N GLN A 30 12.38 8.35 -7.20
CA GLN A 30 12.96 7.00 -7.35
C GLN A 30 14.49 7.06 -7.40
N TRP A 31 15.05 8.05 -8.10
CA TRP A 31 16.50 8.27 -8.12
C TRP A 31 17.05 8.63 -6.72
N THR A 32 16.35 9.49 -6.00
CA THR A 32 16.66 9.83 -4.62
C THR A 32 16.59 8.61 -3.70
N ASN A 33 15.57 7.78 -3.88
CA ASN A 33 15.40 6.54 -3.10
C ASN A 33 16.49 5.53 -3.38
N LEU A 34 16.91 5.39 -4.63
CA LEU A 34 18.05 4.53 -4.99
C LEU A 34 19.33 4.98 -4.27
N ASN A 35 19.62 6.29 -4.27
CA ASN A 35 20.75 6.86 -3.57
C ASN A 35 20.64 6.65 -2.03
N ARG A 36 19.44 6.82 -1.45
CA ARG A 36 19.19 6.54 -0.03
C ARG A 36 19.39 5.07 0.33
N LEU A 37 19.07 4.14 -0.59
CA LEU A 37 19.32 2.70 -0.38
C LEU A 37 20.84 2.43 -0.34
N GLU A 38 21.64 3.05 -1.22
CA GLU A 38 23.11 2.97 -1.18
C GLU A 38 23.65 3.53 0.13
N ALA A 39 23.13 4.69 0.57
CA ALA A 39 23.54 5.32 1.83
C ALA A 39 23.15 4.51 3.08
N GLY A 40 22.06 3.76 3.03
CA GLY A 40 21.61 2.89 4.12
C GLY A 40 22.18 1.50 4.11
N TRP A 41 22.87 1.11 3.04
CA TRP A 41 23.48 -0.21 2.92
C TRP A 41 24.87 -0.24 3.55
N ASN A 42 25.25 -1.37 4.11
CA ASN A 42 26.60 -1.66 4.54
C ASN A 42 26.89 -3.17 4.41
N ASP A 43 28.17 -3.53 4.28
CA ASP A 43 28.61 -4.90 4.02
C ASP A 43 28.46 -5.85 5.22
N ASP A 44 28.20 -5.32 6.41
CA ASP A 44 27.96 -6.11 7.64
C ASP A 44 26.53 -6.67 7.68
N ILE A 45 25.61 -6.17 6.84
CA ILE A 45 24.24 -6.68 6.72
C ILE A 45 24.27 -8.08 6.09
N ASP A 46 23.71 -9.06 6.80
CA ASP A 46 23.58 -10.43 6.27
C ASP A 46 22.40 -10.53 5.32
N GLY A 47 22.57 -9.99 4.12
CA GLY A 47 21.53 -9.93 3.12
C GLY A 47 22.01 -9.56 1.72
N ASN A 48 21.08 -9.57 0.79
CA ASN A 48 21.23 -9.02 -0.56
C ASN A 48 20.14 -7.96 -0.76
N LEU A 49 20.53 -6.75 -1.08
CA LEU A 49 19.61 -5.69 -1.45
C LEU A 49 19.67 -5.46 -2.96
N LEU A 50 18.56 -5.70 -3.61
CA LEU A 50 18.40 -5.57 -5.05
C LEU A 50 17.41 -4.46 -5.37
N VAL A 51 17.64 -3.77 -6.48
CA VAL A 51 16.70 -2.81 -7.07
C VAL A 51 16.46 -3.18 -8.52
N TYR A 52 15.22 -3.47 -8.90
CA TYR A 52 14.79 -3.34 -10.28
C TYR A 52 14.41 -1.89 -10.51
N LEU A 53 15.04 -1.26 -11.46
CA LEU A 53 14.75 0.10 -11.89
C LEU A 53 14.31 0.08 -13.35
N ASP A 54 13.08 0.54 -13.60
CA ASP A 54 12.63 0.95 -14.93
C ASP A 54 12.90 2.46 -15.04
N PRO A 55 13.94 2.85 -15.79
CA PRO A 55 14.43 4.21 -15.73
C PRO A 55 13.60 5.16 -16.59
N SER A 56 13.39 6.38 -16.10
CA SER A 56 12.83 7.45 -16.90
C SER A 56 13.72 7.77 -18.12
N PRO A 57 13.14 8.13 -19.27
CA PRO A 57 13.88 8.67 -20.42
C PRO A 57 14.71 9.93 -20.12
N HIS A 58 14.45 10.57 -18.97
CA HIS A 58 15.24 11.72 -18.50
C HIS A 58 16.59 11.31 -17.85
N THR A 59 16.78 10.03 -17.54
CA THR A 59 18.04 9.51 -16.98
C THR A 59 18.93 8.98 -18.10
N THR A 60 20.25 9.23 -18.01
CA THR A 60 21.22 8.82 -19.03
C THR A 60 22.12 7.67 -18.56
N GLN A 61 22.18 7.42 -17.25
CA GLN A 61 23.05 6.40 -16.68
C GLN A 61 22.57 4.99 -17.02
N PHE A 62 21.25 4.77 -16.99
CA PHE A 62 20.63 3.50 -17.37
C PHE A 62 19.66 3.74 -18.52
N PRO A 63 20.06 3.40 -19.76
CA PRO A 63 19.20 3.63 -20.92
C PRO A 63 18.05 2.63 -21.07
N ASN A 64 18.09 1.53 -20.33
CA ASN A 64 17.08 0.47 -20.33
C ASN A 64 16.88 -0.05 -18.90
N PRO A 65 15.81 -0.80 -18.63
CA PRO A 65 15.56 -1.40 -17.33
C PRO A 65 16.72 -2.30 -16.84
N VAL A 66 17.03 -2.19 -15.56
CA VAL A 66 18.17 -2.90 -14.94
C VAL A 66 17.78 -3.53 -13.61
N LEU A 67 18.43 -4.65 -13.29
CA LEU A 67 18.50 -5.17 -11.93
C LEU A 67 19.86 -4.79 -11.36
N LEU A 68 19.84 -4.07 -10.25
CA LEU A 68 21.01 -3.62 -9.53
C LEU A 68 21.20 -4.43 -8.26
N GLU A 69 22.43 -4.73 -7.91
CA GLU A 69 22.82 -5.07 -6.55
C GLU A 69 23.37 -3.81 -5.87
N ILE A 70 22.80 -3.47 -4.74
CA ILE A 70 23.15 -2.24 -4.03
C ILE A 70 24.53 -2.37 -3.40
N VAL A 71 25.32 -1.33 -3.59
CA VAL A 71 26.68 -1.15 -3.04
C VAL A 71 26.69 0.08 -2.12
N PRO A 72 27.37 0.03 -0.97
CA PRO A 72 27.41 1.17 -0.05
C PRO A 72 28.03 2.40 -0.72
N ASP A 73 27.34 3.53 -0.67
CA ASP A 73 27.87 4.83 -1.08
C ASP A 73 27.27 5.97 -0.25
N GLN A 74 28.03 7.03 -0.01
CA GLN A 74 27.60 8.21 0.74
C GLN A 74 27.62 9.49 -0.12
N THR A 75 27.77 9.33 -1.42
CA THR A 75 27.75 10.45 -2.38
C THR A 75 26.42 10.50 -3.13
N ASP A 76 26.21 11.53 -3.93
CA ASP A 76 25.02 11.65 -4.78
C ASP A 76 25.12 10.82 -6.08
N ALA A 77 26.21 10.10 -6.29
CA ALA A 77 26.38 9.24 -7.46
C ALA A 77 25.80 7.86 -7.21
N ILE A 78 25.12 7.31 -8.19
CA ILE A 78 24.67 5.90 -8.14
C ILE A 78 25.84 5.01 -8.57
N VAL A 79 26.31 4.19 -7.64
CA VAL A 79 27.46 3.29 -7.83
C VAL A 79 27.10 1.81 -7.82
N SER A 80 25.85 1.50 -7.58
CA SER A 80 25.32 0.12 -7.51
C SER A 80 25.57 -0.66 -8.79
N ARG A 81 25.82 -1.96 -8.63
CA ARG A 81 26.27 -2.84 -9.69
C ARG A 81 25.11 -3.36 -10.53
N VAL A 82 25.16 -3.15 -11.84
CA VAL A 82 24.22 -3.80 -12.77
C VAL A 82 24.51 -5.31 -12.81
N VAL A 83 23.58 -6.12 -12.34
CA VAL A 83 23.67 -7.58 -12.35
C VAL A 83 22.88 -8.19 -13.51
N LYS A 84 21.88 -7.46 -14.02
CA LYS A 84 21.16 -7.83 -15.24
C LYS A 84 20.62 -6.58 -15.92
N SER A 85 20.74 -6.54 -17.24
CA SER A 85 20.05 -5.55 -18.09
C SER A 85 18.93 -6.24 -18.85
N TYR A 86 17.82 -5.51 -19.01
CA TYR A 86 16.66 -5.96 -19.78
C TYR A 86 16.53 -5.13 -21.04
N PRO A 87 15.89 -5.63 -22.12
CA PRO A 87 15.45 -4.75 -23.19
C PRO A 87 14.42 -3.76 -22.63
N GLU A 88 14.17 -2.68 -23.37
CA GLU A 88 13.05 -1.81 -23.08
C GLU A 88 11.76 -2.63 -22.93
N GLN A 89 11.06 -2.46 -21.81
CA GLN A 89 9.90 -3.26 -21.46
C GLN A 89 9.00 -2.51 -20.47
N ASN A 90 7.73 -2.82 -20.51
CA ASN A 90 6.75 -2.24 -19.62
C ASN A 90 6.84 -2.90 -18.23
N ALA A 91 7.23 -2.13 -17.19
CA ALA A 91 7.36 -2.61 -15.82
C ALA A 91 6.02 -3.07 -15.19
N THR A 92 4.89 -2.64 -15.75
CA THR A 92 3.55 -3.01 -15.28
C THR A 92 2.96 -4.20 -16.04
N ASP A 93 3.62 -4.70 -17.10
CA ASP A 93 3.21 -5.94 -17.73
C ASP A 93 3.41 -7.12 -16.76
N LYS A 94 2.37 -7.93 -16.58
CA LYS A 94 2.36 -9.04 -15.62
C LYS A 94 3.46 -10.05 -15.85
N ALA A 95 3.76 -10.36 -17.11
CA ALA A 95 4.81 -11.33 -17.47
C ALA A 95 6.20 -10.73 -17.22
N VAL A 96 6.38 -9.45 -17.51
CA VAL A 96 7.62 -8.71 -17.23
C VAL A 96 7.85 -8.65 -15.72
N MET A 97 6.88 -8.17 -14.94
CA MET A 97 7.00 -8.07 -13.49
C MET A 97 7.31 -9.44 -12.87
N ARG A 98 6.54 -10.48 -13.24
CA ARG A 98 6.80 -11.84 -12.77
C ARG A 98 8.21 -12.33 -13.12
N GLY A 99 8.65 -12.09 -14.37
CA GLY A 99 9.98 -12.50 -14.84
C GLY A 99 11.11 -11.84 -14.05
N VAL A 100 10.99 -10.57 -13.72
CA VAL A 100 11.96 -9.85 -12.88
C VAL A 100 12.00 -10.40 -11.46
N LEU A 101 10.83 -10.66 -10.85
CA LEU A 101 10.74 -11.27 -9.52
C LEU A 101 11.39 -12.65 -9.48
N GLU A 102 11.14 -13.49 -10.49
CA GLU A 102 11.75 -14.80 -10.63
C GLU A 102 13.26 -14.72 -10.86
N ASP A 103 13.75 -13.75 -11.62
CA ASP A 103 15.18 -13.50 -11.81
C ASP A 103 15.88 -13.14 -10.48
N ALA A 104 15.30 -12.22 -9.71
CA ALA A 104 15.87 -11.82 -8.42
C ALA A 104 15.97 -13.01 -7.45
N ILE A 105 14.91 -13.82 -7.34
CA ILE A 105 14.89 -15.02 -6.50
C ILE A 105 15.93 -16.05 -6.96
N ARG A 106 16.04 -16.26 -8.27
CA ARG A 106 16.97 -17.24 -8.84
C ARG A 106 18.43 -16.83 -8.72
N MET A 107 18.72 -15.53 -8.93
CA MET A 107 20.09 -15.02 -8.89
C MET A 107 20.59 -14.80 -7.45
N TYR A 108 19.70 -14.46 -6.54
CA TYR A 108 19.99 -14.18 -5.13
C TYR A 108 19.09 -15.00 -4.20
N PRO A 109 19.23 -16.33 -4.20
CA PRO A 109 18.41 -17.18 -3.34
C PRO A 109 18.78 -16.94 -1.87
N ALA A 110 17.74 -16.81 -1.02
CA ALA A 110 17.88 -16.72 0.42
C ALA A 110 16.68 -17.40 1.10
N PRO A 111 16.83 -17.90 2.32
CA PRO A 111 15.72 -18.50 3.05
C PRO A 111 14.60 -17.51 3.38
N SER A 112 14.90 -16.22 3.44
CA SER A 112 13.96 -15.13 3.67
C SER A 112 13.93 -14.20 2.46
N GLN A 113 12.73 -13.79 2.03
CA GLN A 113 12.54 -12.91 0.88
C GLN A 113 11.61 -11.75 1.26
N GLY A 114 12.05 -10.52 1.03
CA GLY A 114 11.26 -9.29 1.17
C GLY A 114 11.02 -8.64 -0.18
N LEU A 115 9.89 -7.94 -0.32
CA LEU A 115 9.55 -7.18 -1.51
C LEU A 115 9.12 -5.77 -1.12
N VAL A 116 9.68 -4.77 -1.76
CA VAL A 116 9.24 -3.38 -1.73
C VAL A 116 8.75 -3.02 -3.14
N ILE A 117 7.54 -2.47 -3.25
CA ILE A 117 7.02 -1.95 -4.52
C ILE A 117 6.96 -0.43 -4.41
N ALA A 118 7.73 0.24 -5.24
CA ALA A 118 7.87 1.70 -5.23
C ALA A 118 7.30 2.30 -6.52
N SER A 119 6.15 2.93 -6.39
CA SER A 119 5.39 3.51 -7.51
C SER A 119 4.31 4.47 -7.01
N HIS A 120 3.49 4.99 -7.91
CA HIS A 120 2.17 5.50 -7.53
C HIS A 120 1.27 4.39 -6.97
N GLY A 121 0.22 4.78 -6.26
CA GLY A 121 -0.80 3.89 -5.75
C GLY A 121 -2.12 4.61 -5.47
N SER A 122 -3.25 3.91 -5.64
CA SER A 122 -4.60 4.38 -5.31
C SER A 122 -5.40 3.32 -4.54
N GLY A 123 -4.70 2.41 -3.87
CA GLY A 123 -5.34 1.26 -3.25
C GLY A 123 -5.76 0.24 -4.31
N TRP A 124 -7.02 -0.19 -4.26
CA TRP A 124 -7.60 -1.14 -5.22
C TRP A 124 -8.53 -0.47 -6.25
N TRP A 125 -8.51 0.85 -6.35
CA TRP A 125 -9.41 1.63 -7.20
C TRP A 125 -9.24 1.26 -8.66
N PRO A 126 -10.29 0.80 -9.37
CA PRO A 126 -10.16 0.38 -10.75
C PRO A 126 -10.21 1.58 -11.71
N ALA A 127 -9.56 1.45 -12.84
CA ALA A 127 -9.45 2.50 -13.85
C ALA A 127 -10.79 3.13 -14.30
N PHE A 128 -11.84 2.32 -14.42
CA PHE A 128 -13.15 2.83 -14.86
C PHE A 128 -13.84 3.71 -13.82
N ALA A 129 -13.40 3.67 -12.58
CA ALA A 129 -14.01 4.43 -11.49
C ALA A 129 -13.50 5.86 -11.37
N ASP A 130 -12.47 6.25 -12.13
CA ASP A 130 -11.93 7.62 -12.14
C ASP A 130 -12.99 8.66 -12.58
N GLU A 131 -13.93 8.26 -13.43
CA GLU A 131 -15.03 9.12 -13.88
C GLU A 131 -16.14 9.29 -12.83
N LEU A 132 -16.12 8.48 -11.75
CA LEU A 132 -17.18 8.47 -10.74
C LEU A 132 -16.93 9.46 -9.59
N VAL A 133 -15.68 9.86 -9.38
CA VAL A 133 -15.30 10.83 -8.38
C VAL A 133 -15.07 12.17 -9.06
N PRO A 134 -15.80 13.24 -8.71
CA PRO A 134 -15.51 14.59 -9.21
C PRO A 134 -14.10 14.97 -8.72
N THR A 135 -13.15 15.04 -9.63
CA THR A 135 -11.89 15.73 -9.36
C THR A 135 -12.16 17.22 -9.51
N ASP A 136 -12.09 17.97 -8.42
CA ASP A 136 -11.94 19.41 -8.53
C ASP A 136 -10.61 19.67 -9.24
N ASP A 137 -10.65 20.47 -10.33
CA ASP A 137 -9.52 20.74 -11.24
C ASP A 137 -8.27 21.39 -10.57
N GLU A 138 -8.27 21.58 -9.25
CA GLU A 138 -7.18 22.20 -8.48
C GLU A 138 -6.35 21.23 -7.63
N HIS A 139 -6.76 19.99 -7.49
CA HIS A 139 -5.97 18.99 -6.78
C HIS A 139 -5.56 17.90 -7.77
N ASP A 140 -4.28 17.89 -8.13
CA ASP A 140 -3.61 16.79 -8.82
C ASP A 140 -3.65 15.53 -7.90
N ILE A 141 -4.84 14.93 -7.73
CA ILE A 141 -4.86 13.51 -7.38
C ILE A 141 -4.21 12.85 -8.59
N PRO A 142 -3.05 12.21 -8.44
CA PRO A 142 -2.48 11.48 -9.54
C PRO A 142 -3.59 10.57 -10.08
N GLN A 143 -3.86 10.62 -11.38
CA GLN A 143 -4.77 9.65 -12.04
C GLN A 143 -4.11 8.28 -12.01
N THR A 144 -3.95 7.75 -10.81
CA THR A 144 -3.16 6.56 -10.49
C THR A 144 -4.12 5.45 -10.17
N ARG A 145 -3.95 4.35 -10.83
CA ARG A 145 -4.77 3.15 -10.78
C ARG A 145 -3.99 2.09 -10.03
N ALA A 146 -4.61 1.42 -9.07
CA ALA A 146 -4.03 0.37 -8.24
C ALA A 146 -2.52 0.54 -7.92
N ILE A 147 -1.64 0.09 -8.79
CA ILE A 147 -0.18 0.23 -8.67
C ILE A 147 0.37 0.74 -10.00
N ALA A 148 1.19 1.78 -9.97
CA ALA A 148 1.97 2.31 -11.08
C ALA A 148 1.24 3.16 -12.13
N GLY A 149 0.10 3.75 -11.81
CA GLY A 149 -0.63 4.60 -12.76
C GLY A 149 0.25 5.66 -13.43
N GLY A 150 0.13 5.77 -14.74
CA GLY A 150 0.77 6.81 -15.52
C GLY A 150 2.22 6.53 -15.93
N ASP A 151 2.63 5.26 -16.05
CA ASP A 151 3.87 4.90 -16.75
C ASP A 151 3.82 5.38 -18.22
N MET A 152 4.95 5.33 -18.92
CA MET A 152 4.97 5.78 -20.33
C MET A 152 4.04 4.95 -21.23
N TYR A 153 3.60 3.79 -20.78
CA TYR A 153 2.66 2.91 -21.50
C TYR A 153 1.20 3.14 -21.08
N GLY A 154 0.95 3.93 -20.01
CA GLY A 154 -0.38 4.20 -19.48
C GLY A 154 -1.10 2.97 -18.95
N THR A 155 -0.34 2.00 -18.41
CA THR A 155 -0.84 0.74 -17.87
C THR A 155 -0.59 0.62 -16.37
N ASP A 156 -1.33 -0.27 -15.72
CA ASP A 156 -1.35 -0.44 -14.27
C ASP A 156 -1.38 -1.92 -13.90
N VAL A 157 -1.03 -2.21 -12.64
CA VAL A 157 -1.19 -3.54 -12.06
C VAL A 157 -2.33 -3.51 -11.05
N GLU A 158 -3.40 -4.22 -11.34
CA GLU A 158 -4.49 -4.43 -10.39
C GLU A 158 -4.00 -5.28 -9.19
N VAL A 159 -4.55 -5.01 -7.99
CA VAL A 159 -4.14 -5.73 -6.76
C VAL A 159 -4.29 -7.25 -6.87
N ASN A 160 -5.38 -7.73 -7.49
CA ASN A 160 -5.56 -9.17 -7.67
C ASN A 160 -4.60 -9.76 -8.69
N ASP A 161 -4.25 -9.00 -9.74
CA ASP A 161 -3.21 -9.40 -10.69
C ASP A 161 -1.85 -9.48 -10.01
N LEU A 162 -1.53 -8.50 -9.14
CA LEU A 162 -0.32 -8.59 -8.31
C LEU A 162 -0.34 -9.87 -7.46
N ALA A 163 -1.46 -10.19 -6.80
CA ALA A 163 -1.58 -11.40 -6.01
C ALA A 163 -1.33 -12.68 -6.84
N GLU A 164 -1.76 -12.70 -8.11
CA GLU A 164 -1.56 -13.85 -8.99
C GLU A 164 -0.11 -13.96 -9.53
N LEU A 165 0.50 -12.82 -9.88
CA LEU A 165 1.83 -12.81 -10.49
C LEU A 165 2.97 -13.06 -9.49
N LEU A 166 2.78 -12.80 -8.19
CA LEU A 166 3.81 -13.03 -7.17
C LEU A 166 4.20 -14.51 -7.11
N PRO A 167 5.47 -14.86 -7.39
CA PRO A 167 5.89 -16.26 -7.60
C PRO A 167 6.01 -17.07 -6.32
N ILE A 168 6.21 -16.40 -5.17
CA ILE A 168 6.39 -17.02 -3.85
C ILE A 168 5.55 -16.29 -2.81
N LYS A 169 5.53 -16.82 -1.58
CA LYS A 169 5.11 -16.09 -0.40
C LYS A 169 6.33 -15.38 0.20
N TYR A 170 6.28 -14.05 0.24
CA TYR A 170 7.32 -13.22 0.84
C TYR A 170 7.16 -13.15 2.36
N ASP A 171 8.23 -12.92 3.10
CA ASP A 171 8.14 -12.65 4.54
C ASP A 171 7.43 -11.33 4.80
N PHE A 172 7.70 -10.34 3.94
CA PHE A 172 6.95 -9.09 3.94
C PHE A 172 6.81 -8.51 2.52
N ILE A 173 5.76 -7.71 2.37
CA ILE A 173 5.59 -6.78 1.26
C ILE A 173 5.41 -5.38 1.84
N LEU A 174 6.29 -4.44 1.46
CA LEU A 174 6.16 -3.02 1.77
C LEU A 174 5.71 -2.29 0.52
N MET A 175 4.55 -1.67 0.59
CA MET A 175 4.05 -0.79 -0.46
C MET A 175 4.57 0.62 -0.23
N HIS A 176 5.58 1.01 -0.98
CA HIS A 176 6.06 2.39 -1.06
C HIS A 176 5.25 3.10 -2.15
N ALA A 177 3.95 3.27 -1.86
CA ALA A 177 2.93 3.81 -2.75
C ALA A 177 1.76 4.38 -1.93
N CYS A 178 1.05 5.36 -2.49
CA CYS A 178 -0.07 6.04 -1.84
C CYS A 178 -1.28 5.12 -1.63
N LEU A 179 -2.06 5.34 -0.56
CA LEU A 179 -3.39 4.74 -0.32
C LEU A 179 -3.43 3.19 -0.29
N MET A 180 -2.27 2.54 -0.19
CA MET A 180 -2.21 1.07 -0.19
C MET A 180 -2.56 0.44 1.16
N GLY A 181 -2.72 1.24 2.24
CA GLY A 181 -3.06 0.78 3.59
C GLY A 181 -4.54 0.45 3.78
N ASN A 182 -5.21 -0.08 2.78
CA ASN A 182 -6.60 -0.54 2.85
C ASN A 182 -6.69 -2.05 3.09
N VAL A 183 -7.75 -2.47 3.79
CA VAL A 183 -7.93 -3.86 4.20
C VAL A 183 -8.20 -4.80 3.03
N GLU A 184 -8.81 -4.30 1.97
CA GLU A 184 -9.09 -5.05 0.75
C GLU A 184 -7.80 -5.53 0.10
N THR A 185 -6.83 -4.61 -0.06
CA THR A 185 -5.51 -4.92 -0.60
C THR A 185 -4.74 -5.87 0.31
N ALA A 186 -4.71 -5.59 1.62
CA ALA A 186 -4.05 -6.47 2.59
C ALA A 186 -4.65 -7.89 2.56
N TYR A 187 -5.98 -7.99 2.46
CA TYR A 187 -6.69 -9.28 2.39
C TYR A 187 -6.45 -10.01 1.07
N ALA A 188 -6.37 -9.29 -0.04
CA ALA A 188 -6.05 -9.89 -1.35
C ALA A 188 -4.64 -10.49 -1.37
N LEU A 189 -3.69 -9.84 -0.69
CA LEU A 189 -2.30 -10.26 -0.60
C LEU A 189 -1.97 -11.18 0.58
N LYS A 190 -2.95 -11.55 1.42
CA LYS A 190 -2.72 -12.28 2.68
C LYS A 190 -2.00 -13.63 2.54
N ASP A 191 -2.17 -14.29 1.41
CA ASP A 191 -1.53 -15.57 1.12
C ASP A 191 -0.15 -15.41 0.46
N LYS A 192 0.24 -14.15 0.15
CA LYS A 192 1.46 -13.79 -0.60
C LYS A 192 2.55 -13.14 0.26
N CYS A 193 2.22 -12.76 1.49
CA CYS A 193 3.24 -12.31 2.45
C CYS A 193 2.86 -12.68 3.88
N GLY A 194 3.83 -12.60 4.78
CA GLY A 194 3.62 -12.77 6.22
C GLY A 194 3.26 -11.45 6.90
N MET A 195 3.91 -10.37 6.46
CA MET A 195 3.66 -9.01 6.92
C MET A 195 3.37 -8.11 5.73
N TYR A 196 2.32 -7.30 5.83
CA TYR A 196 1.97 -6.27 4.85
C TYR A 196 2.20 -4.90 5.47
N VAL A 197 2.99 -4.03 4.82
CA VAL A 197 3.33 -2.70 5.33
C VAL A 197 2.93 -1.67 4.29
N ALA A 198 2.09 -0.71 4.66
CA ALA A 198 1.56 0.27 3.73
C ALA A 198 1.05 1.54 4.42
N SER A 199 0.91 2.63 3.66
CA SER A 199 0.29 3.87 4.09
C SER A 199 -1.18 3.91 3.72
N SER A 200 -2.03 4.36 4.65
CA SER A 200 -3.46 4.59 4.44
C SER A 200 -3.76 5.89 3.68
N ALA A 201 -2.87 6.87 3.80
CA ALA A 201 -2.93 8.14 3.07
C ALA A 201 -1.90 8.17 1.93
N THR A 202 -1.83 9.30 1.22
CA THR A 202 -0.74 9.55 0.27
C THR A 202 0.60 9.52 0.99
N LEU A 203 1.63 9.08 0.27
CA LEU A 203 3.02 9.23 0.74
C LEU A 203 3.55 10.57 0.22
N PRO A 204 3.98 11.48 1.11
CA PRO A 204 4.56 12.75 0.69
C PRO A 204 5.79 12.57 -0.20
N GLY A 205 6.11 13.59 -1.02
CA GLY A 205 7.26 13.60 -1.92
C GLY A 205 8.61 13.39 -1.23
N ALA A 206 8.71 13.68 0.08
CA ALA A 206 9.88 13.35 0.88
C ALA A 206 10.19 11.84 0.93
N SER A 207 9.21 10.99 0.64
CA SER A 207 9.36 9.54 0.52
C SER A 207 9.85 8.86 1.81
N LEU A 208 9.98 7.54 1.86
CA LEU A 208 10.52 6.86 3.04
C LEU A 208 12.03 7.08 3.17
N PRO A 209 12.55 7.24 4.40
CA PRO A 209 13.96 7.51 4.66
C PRO A 209 14.81 6.22 4.58
N PHE A 210 14.95 5.64 3.40
CA PHE A 210 15.66 4.37 3.19
C PHE A 210 17.08 4.36 3.79
N GLN A 211 17.77 5.50 3.80
CA GLN A 211 19.09 5.62 4.42
C GLN A 211 19.11 5.27 5.92
N TYR A 212 17.96 5.30 6.59
CA TYR A 212 17.83 5.01 8.01
C TYR A 212 17.07 3.73 8.32
N ILE A 213 16.26 3.23 7.36
CA ILE A 213 15.38 2.08 7.58
C ILE A 213 15.82 0.81 6.85
N THR A 214 16.82 0.90 5.95
CA THR A 214 17.28 -0.26 5.18
C THR A 214 17.73 -1.40 6.08
N GLU A 215 18.53 -1.13 7.12
CA GLU A 215 19.00 -2.17 8.04
C GLU A 215 17.86 -2.90 8.76
N ALA A 216 16.78 -2.18 9.09
CA ALA A 216 15.60 -2.77 9.74
C ALA A 216 14.91 -3.84 8.88
N MET A 217 14.95 -3.70 7.54
CA MET A 217 14.42 -4.71 6.63
C MET A 217 15.21 -6.01 6.65
N PHE A 218 16.46 -5.98 7.12
CA PHE A 218 17.38 -7.11 7.19
C PHE A 218 17.59 -7.65 8.60
N ALA A 219 16.96 -7.07 9.61
CA ALA A 219 17.05 -7.56 10.98
C ALA A 219 16.69 -9.04 11.09
N GLN A 220 17.34 -9.75 11.99
CA GLN A 220 17.17 -11.19 12.20
C GLN A 220 16.57 -11.48 13.60
N PRO A 221 15.72 -12.49 13.75
CA PRO A 221 15.27 -13.46 12.74
C PRO A 221 14.16 -12.93 11.80
N ALA A 222 13.61 -11.75 12.06
CA ALA A 222 12.57 -11.09 11.27
C ALA A 222 12.91 -9.61 11.07
N ALA A 223 12.38 -9.01 10.00
CA ALA A 223 12.50 -7.56 9.78
C ALA A 223 11.89 -6.79 10.97
N ASP A 224 12.58 -5.70 11.35
CA ASP A 224 12.17 -4.86 12.48
C ASP A 224 11.26 -3.72 12.00
N PHE A 225 9.98 -4.03 11.88
CA PHE A 225 8.98 -3.05 11.46
C PHE A 225 8.74 -1.96 12.52
N TYR A 226 9.01 -2.25 13.80
CA TYR A 226 8.94 -1.23 14.84
C TYR A 226 9.98 -0.13 14.57
N HIS A 227 11.23 -0.52 14.38
CA HIS A 227 12.30 0.43 14.06
C HIS A 227 12.03 1.15 12.75
N LEU A 228 11.59 0.43 11.70
CA LEU A 228 11.27 1.00 10.40
C LEU A 228 10.21 2.11 10.51
N ILE A 229 9.09 1.84 11.16
CA ILE A 229 7.97 2.79 11.26
C ILE A 229 8.34 3.96 12.18
N GLN A 230 8.91 3.70 13.35
CA GLN A 230 9.29 4.77 14.30
C GLN A 230 10.37 5.69 13.73
N THR A 231 11.33 5.14 13.00
CA THR A 231 12.38 5.93 12.34
C THR A 231 11.81 6.76 11.20
N SER A 232 10.86 6.21 10.44
CA SER A 232 10.16 6.98 9.41
C SER A 232 9.37 8.15 10.01
N CYS A 233 8.62 7.93 11.09
CA CYS A 233 7.92 8.99 11.82
C CYS A 233 8.88 10.05 12.38
N ALA A 234 10.00 9.61 12.97
CA ALA A 234 10.99 10.52 13.50
C ALA A 234 11.62 11.40 12.40
N PHE A 235 11.91 10.83 11.24
CA PHE A 235 12.40 11.57 10.07
C PHE A 235 11.39 12.61 9.61
N TYR A 236 10.12 12.26 9.45
CA TYR A 236 9.07 13.19 9.03
C TYR A 236 8.88 14.35 10.01
N ASN A 237 9.02 14.11 11.32
CA ASN A 237 8.98 15.17 12.33
C ASN A 237 10.16 16.16 12.23
N THR A 238 11.18 15.88 11.43
CA THR A 238 12.31 16.81 11.19
C THR A 238 12.15 17.65 9.92
N LEU A 239 11.18 17.30 9.08
CA LEU A 239 10.94 18.00 7.81
C LEU A 239 10.12 19.28 8.03
N PRO A 240 10.24 20.28 7.15
CA PRO A 240 9.34 21.42 7.11
C PRO A 240 7.88 20.99 6.89
N GLU A 241 6.93 21.76 7.41
CA GLU A 241 5.48 21.46 7.29
C GLU A 241 5.03 21.28 5.84
N ASP A 242 5.61 22.01 4.91
CA ASP A 242 5.30 21.95 3.48
C ASP A 242 5.92 20.75 2.75
N GLU A 243 6.77 19.98 3.42
CA GLU A 243 7.41 18.77 2.87
C GLU A 243 6.89 17.47 3.51
N ALA A 244 6.19 17.55 4.64
CA ALA A 244 5.78 16.38 5.42
C ALA A 244 4.48 16.63 6.20
N ASP A 245 3.39 16.82 5.48
CA ASP A 245 2.10 17.08 6.09
C ASP A 245 1.56 15.88 6.87
N LEU A 246 1.72 14.67 6.32
CA LEU A 246 1.11 13.46 6.83
C LEU A 246 1.94 12.23 6.48
N LEU A 247 2.22 11.39 7.46
CA LEU A 247 2.64 10.02 7.25
C LEU A 247 1.73 9.08 8.03
N THR A 248 1.08 8.16 7.36
CA THR A 248 0.36 7.04 7.98
C THR A 248 0.99 5.74 7.50
N LEU A 249 1.54 4.96 8.39
CA LEU A 249 2.20 3.70 8.05
C LEU A 249 1.78 2.62 9.04
N SER A 250 1.40 1.47 8.55
CA SER A 250 1.01 0.35 9.41
C SER A 250 1.67 -0.94 8.98
N ALA A 251 1.92 -1.83 9.96
CA ALA A 251 2.38 -3.18 9.74
C ALA A 251 1.29 -4.18 10.15
N VAL A 252 0.85 -4.99 9.20
CA VAL A 252 -0.31 -5.87 9.32
C VAL A 252 0.10 -7.33 9.17
N ARG A 253 -0.21 -8.14 10.15
CA ARG A 253 -0.04 -9.60 10.11
C ARG A 253 -1.12 -10.23 9.25
N THR A 254 -0.73 -10.73 8.10
CA THR A 254 -1.67 -11.27 7.13
C THR A 254 -2.35 -12.57 7.58
N ASP A 255 -1.68 -13.35 8.44
CA ASP A 255 -2.23 -14.57 9.04
C ASP A 255 -3.38 -14.32 10.05
N ARG A 256 -3.65 -13.06 10.40
CA ARG A 256 -4.71 -12.63 11.30
C ARG A 256 -5.93 -12.03 10.57
N LEU A 257 -5.82 -11.79 9.29
CA LEU A 257 -6.87 -11.11 8.53
C LEU A 257 -8.16 -11.94 8.40
N ASP A 258 -8.10 -13.26 8.41
CA ASP A 258 -9.32 -14.08 8.41
C ASP A 258 -10.08 -13.95 9.75
N GLY A 259 -9.37 -13.82 10.87
CA GLY A 259 -9.97 -13.54 12.17
C GLY A 259 -10.62 -12.15 12.20
N LEU A 260 -9.93 -11.15 11.64
CA LEU A 260 -10.46 -9.79 11.50
C LEU A 260 -11.73 -9.79 10.63
N ALA A 261 -11.71 -10.46 9.49
CA ALA A 261 -12.88 -10.57 8.60
C ALA A 261 -14.08 -11.20 9.31
N THR A 262 -13.85 -12.27 10.07
CA THR A 262 -14.90 -12.97 10.83
C THR A 262 -15.52 -12.06 11.90
N ALA A 263 -14.71 -11.34 12.67
CA ALA A 263 -15.18 -10.43 13.69
C ALA A 263 -15.92 -9.22 13.08
N THR A 264 -15.42 -8.68 11.96
CA THR A 264 -16.08 -7.62 11.20
C THR A 264 -17.45 -8.09 10.71
N ARG A 265 -17.53 -9.30 10.14
CA ARG A 265 -18.78 -9.86 9.62
C ARG A 265 -19.85 -9.97 10.69
N ALA A 266 -19.48 -10.40 11.90
CA ALA A 266 -20.44 -10.52 13.01
C ALA A 266 -21.14 -9.19 13.34
N LEU A 267 -20.43 -8.07 13.22
CA LEU A 267 -21.01 -6.73 13.34
C LEU A 267 -21.83 -6.37 12.10
N MET A 268 -21.25 -6.52 10.92
CA MET A 268 -21.88 -6.11 9.65
C MET A 268 -23.23 -6.81 9.42
N GLU A 269 -23.36 -8.09 9.75
CA GLU A 269 -24.65 -8.82 9.65
C GLU A 269 -25.75 -8.21 10.52
N LYS A 270 -25.41 -7.55 11.61
CA LYS A 270 -26.36 -6.89 12.49
C LYS A 270 -26.70 -5.47 12.05
N VAL A 271 -25.65 -4.68 11.73
CA VAL A 271 -25.85 -3.26 11.39
C VAL A 271 -26.42 -3.06 9.99
N THR A 272 -26.17 -3.97 9.06
CA THR A 272 -26.74 -3.92 7.70
C THR A 272 -28.17 -4.47 7.60
N ALA A 273 -28.74 -4.93 8.71
CA ALA A 273 -30.18 -5.27 8.76
C ALA A 273 -31.08 -4.06 8.50
N ASP A 274 -30.59 -2.85 8.80
CA ASP A 274 -31.19 -1.56 8.45
C ASP A 274 -30.14 -0.70 7.72
N PRO A 275 -30.01 -0.81 6.40
CA PRO A 275 -29.02 -0.06 5.66
C PRO A 275 -29.24 1.46 5.69
N GLU A 276 -30.48 1.94 5.80
CA GLU A 276 -30.76 3.38 5.90
C GLU A 276 -30.17 3.94 7.19
N LEU A 277 -30.40 3.29 8.32
CA LEU A 277 -29.80 3.66 9.60
C LEU A 277 -28.28 3.58 9.58
N PHE A 278 -27.71 2.57 8.88
CA PHE A 278 -26.26 2.44 8.71
C PHE A 278 -25.67 3.70 8.07
N TYR A 279 -26.19 4.13 6.93
CA TYR A 279 -25.68 5.32 6.25
C TYR A 279 -25.96 6.62 7.02
N ASP A 280 -27.11 6.71 7.69
CA ASP A 280 -27.43 7.88 8.53
C ASP A 280 -26.42 8.08 9.68
N LYS A 281 -25.92 6.99 10.27
CA LYS A 281 -24.91 7.05 11.32
C LYS A 281 -23.55 7.49 10.80
N LEU A 282 -23.19 7.12 9.58
CA LEU A 282 -21.91 7.49 8.97
C LEU A 282 -21.92 8.90 8.38
N LYS A 283 -23.11 9.40 7.97
CA LYS A 283 -23.24 10.69 7.30
C LYS A 283 -22.61 11.81 8.13
N ASP A 284 -21.73 12.58 7.50
CA ASP A 284 -21.00 13.72 8.11
C ASP A 284 -20.12 13.35 9.33
N ARG A 285 -19.92 12.06 9.60
CA ARG A 285 -19.17 11.58 10.78
C ARG A 285 -18.04 10.62 10.42
N ALA A 286 -18.21 9.77 9.42
CA ALA A 286 -17.14 8.94 8.92
C ALA A 286 -16.27 9.74 7.95
N TYR A 287 -14.97 9.74 8.18
CA TYR A 287 -14.03 10.57 7.44
C TYR A 287 -13.27 9.73 6.44
N THR A 288 -13.10 10.28 5.25
CA THR A 288 -12.21 9.74 4.23
C THR A 288 -10.78 10.24 4.45
N TYR A 289 -9.82 9.47 3.99
CA TYR A 289 -8.43 9.90 3.90
C TYR A 289 -8.27 10.70 2.60
N GLU A 290 -8.08 12.02 2.75
CA GLU A 290 -8.01 12.93 1.62
C GLU A 290 -9.26 12.79 0.72
N ASP A 291 -9.16 13.05 -0.55
CA ASP A 291 -10.24 12.83 -1.52
C ASP A 291 -10.43 11.35 -1.91
N SER A 292 -9.88 10.41 -1.12
CA SER A 292 -10.01 8.98 -1.38
C SER A 292 -11.37 8.45 -0.92
N PRO A 293 -11.85 7.33 -1.51
CA PRO A 293 -13.10 6.70 -1.08
C PRO A 293 -12.96 5.86 0.19
N TYR A 294 -11.77 5.85 0.79
CA TYR A 294 -11.43 4.97 1.90
C TYR A 294 -11.66 5.67 3.25
N GLN A 295 -12.29 4.96 4.17
CA GLN A 295 -12.59 5.39 5.53
C GLN A 295 -11.79 4.53 6.53
N ASP A 296 -11.50 5.07 7.73
CA ASP A 296 -10.87 4.26 8.76
C ASP A 296 -11.80 3.11 9.19
N LEU A 297 -11.29 1.88 9.13
CA LEU A 297 -12.08 0.67 9.40
C LEU A 297 -12.65 0.67 10.82
N ARG A 298 -11.88 1.09 11.83
CA ARG A 298 -12.35 1.14 13.23
C ARG A 298 -13.38 2.24 13.42
N GLN A 299 -13.18 3.40 12.81
CA GLN A 299 -14.13 4.51 12.92
C GLN A 299 -15.51 4.13 12.38
N VAL A 300 -15.58 3.50 11.20
CA VAL A 300 -16.86 3.04 10.63
C VAL A 300 -17.60 2.15 11.62
N LEU A 301 -16.94 1.13 12.16
CA LEU A 301 -17.58 0.17 13.06
C LEU A 301 -17.84 0.74 14.47
N ALA A 302 -17.04 1.72 14.92
CA ALA A 302 -17.28 2.44 16.16
C ALA A 302 -18.57 3.26 16.08
N LEU A 303 -18.76 4.02 14.99
CA LEU A 303 -19.96 4.81 14.75
C LEU A 303 -21.22 3.95 14.70
N GLU A 304 -21.13 2.77 14.06
CA GLU A 304 -22.24 1.82 13.99
C GLU A 304 -22.62 1.26 15.37
N SER A 305 -21.62 1.03 16.21
CA SER A 305 -21.80 0.41 17.53
C SER A 305 -22.14 1.41 18.63
N GLU A 306 -21.97 2.72 18.37
CA GLU A 306 -22.18 3.78 19.36
C GLU A 306 -23.63 3.79 19.90
N GLY A 307 -23.76 3.73 21.21
CA GLY A 307 -25.06 3.76 21.88
C GLY A 307 -25.93 2.51 21.68
N VAL A 308 -25.37 1.42 21.16
CA VAL A 308 -26.09 0.16 20.92
C VAL A 308 -25.50 -0.97 21.80
N PRO A 309 -26.04 -1.19 23.02
CA PRO A 309 -25.50 -2.16 23.98
C PRO A 309 -25.41 -3.59 23.42
N GLU A 310 -26.31 -3.97 22.51
CA GLU A 310 -26.37 -5.28 21.89
C GLU A 310 -25.19 -5.56 20.94
N LEU A 311 -24.51 -4.52 20.48
CA LEU A 311 -23.34 -4.62 19.61
C LEU A 311 -22.00 -4.56 20.38
N GLN A 312 -22.02 -4.19 21.65
CA GLN A 312 -20.82 -3.93 22.43
C GLN A 312 -19.84 -5.12 22.43
N SER A 313 -20.36 -6.33 22.65
CA SER A 313 -19.53 -7.55 22.66
C SER A 313 -18.89 -7.87 21.30
N ASP A 314 -19.62 -7.65 20.20
CA ASP A 314 -19.09 -7.88 18.87
C ASP A 314 -18.07 -6.80 18.48
N TYR A 315 -18.30 -5.56 18.90
CA TYR A 315 -17.34 -4.47 18.69
C TYR A 315 -16.03 -4.70 19.47
N GLU A 316 -16.12 -5.17 20.72
CA GLU A 316 -14.93 -5.56 21.50
C GLU A 316 -14.18 -6.72 20.84
N ALA A 317 -14.89 -7.72 20.33
CA ALA A 317 -14.29 -8.81 19.57
C ALA A 317 -13.61 -8.34 18.28
N PHE A 318 -14.23 -7.41 17.56
CA PHE A 318 -13.64 -6.74 16.40
C PHE A 318 -12.37 -5.97 16.79
N CYS A 319 -12.43 -5.13 17.81
CA CYS A 319 -11.26 -4.35 18.28
C CYS A 319 -10.08 -5.26 18.65
N LYS A 320 -10.38 -6.39 19.29
CA LYS A 320 -9.36 -7.40 19.62
C LYS A 320 -8.76 -8.01 18.36
N ALA A 321 -9.59 -8.44 17.40
CA ALA A 321 -9.11 -9.01 16.15
C ALA A 321 -8.30 -8.00 15.31
N LEU A 322 -8.69 -6.72 15.33
CA LEU A 322 -7.94 -5.63 14.70
C LEU A 322 -6.56 -5.45 15.36
N ALA A 323 -6.49 -5.43 16.69
CA ALA A 323 -5.22 -5.33 17.42
C ALA A 323 -4.33 -6.57 17.25
N ASP A 324 -4.92 -7.76 17.03
CA ASP A 324 -4.18 -8.97 16.70
C ASP A 324 -3.60 -8.91 15.26
N ALA A 325 -4.25 -8.23 14.35
CA ALA A 325 -3.85 -8.09 12.94
C ALA A 325 -2.89 -6.90 12.71
N VAL A 326 -3.26 -5.72 13.16
CA VAL A 326 -2.44 -4.51 13.04
C VAL A 326 -1.51 -4.42 14.23
N VAL A 327 -0.26 -4.83 14.03
CA VAL A 327 0.71 -4.96 15.14
C VAL A 327 1.41 -3.65 15.44
N LEU A 328 1.41 -2.72 14.50
CA LEU A 328 2.06 -1.43 14.66
C LEU A 328 1.44 -0.40 13.71
N THR A 329 1.17 0.78 14.26
CA THR A 329 0.82 1.97 13.49
C THR A 329 1.80 3.07 13.80
N GLY A 330 2.13 3.87 12.80
CA GLY A 330 2.90 5.08 12.95
C GLY A 330 2.24 6.18 12.15
N ASP A 331 1.99 7.29 12.82
CA ASP A 331 1.36 8.47 12.25
C ASP A 331 2.12 9.72 12.62
N VAL A 332 2.25 10.62 11.68
CA VAL A 332 2.77 11.97 11.86
C VAL A 332 1.77 12.92 11.24
N TYR A 333 1.27 13.83 12.05
CA TYR A 333 0.38 14.89 11.62
C TYR A 333 1.01 16.22 12.03
N GLN A 334 1.72 16.85 11.12
CA GLN A 334 2.17 18.23 11.34
C GLN A 334 1.04 19.21 11.05
N THR A 335 0.36 18.99 9.92
CA THR A 335 -0.85 19.72 9.56
C THR A 335 -1.80 18.72 8.92
N LEU A 336 -3.01 18.58 9.48
CA LEU A 336 -4.05 17.80 8.79
C LEU A 336 -4.53 18.61 7.60
N PRO A 337 -4.61 18.02 6.40
CA PRO A 337 -5.31 18.62 5.28
C PRO A 337 -6.71 19.07 5.72
N PRO A 338 -7.24 20.20 5.22
CA PRO A 338 -8.53 20.76 5.68
C PRO A 338 -9.72 19.80 5.53
N ASP A 339 -9.63 18.88 4.60
CA ASP A 339 -10.58 17.83 4.26
C ASP A 339 -10.39 16.55 5.09
N MET A 340 -9.22 16.37 5.71
CA MET A 340 -8.92 15.23 6.56
C MET A 340 -9.37 15.51 8.00
N ARG A 341 -10.46 14.88 8.40
CA ARG A 341 -11.10 15.08 9.71
C ARG A 341 -10.83 13.96 10.70
N LEU A 342 -9.98 12.99 10.33
CA LEU A 342 -9.62 11.88 11.20
C LEU A 342 -8.70 12.39 12.33
N HIS A 343 -9.11 12.20 13.57
CA HIS A 343 -8.25 12.50 14.70
C HIS A 343 -7.14 11.42 14.76
N PRO A 344 -5.88 11.78 15.11
CA PRO A 344 -4.79 10.80 15.23
C PRO A 344 -5.13 9.59 16.10
N ASP A 345 -5.86 9.79 17.19
CA ASP A 345 -6.28 8.72 18.10
C ASP A 345 -7.26 7.71 17.45
N ASP A 346 -7.89 8.09 16.33
CA ASP A 346 -8.85 7.26 15.61
C ASP A 346 -8.18 6.42 14.50
N PHE A 347 -6.91 6.71 14.18
CA PHE A 347 -6.17 5.96 13.17
C PHE A 347 -5.91 4.51 13.61
N CYS A 348 -6.49 3.55 12.88
CA CYS A 348 -6.34 2.14 13.22
C CYS A 348 -5.32 1.37 12.37
N GLY A 349 -4.74 2.01 11.36
CA GLY A 349 -3.74 1.41 10.47
C GLY A 349 -4.31 0.71 9.24
N LEU A 350 -5.62 0.63 9.11
CA LEU A 350 -6.30 0.09 7.93
C LEU A 350 -7.51 0.94 7.56
N THR A 351 -7.59 1.30 6.31
CA THR A 351 -8.82 1.84 5.73
C THR A 351 -9.68 0.73 5.12
N CYS A 352 -10.93 1.05 4.83
CA CYS A 352 -11.86 0.19 4.13
C CYS A 352 -12.73 1.00 3.16
N TYR A 353 -13.28 0.32 2.18
CA TYR A 353 -14.32 0.86 1.32
C TYR A 353 -15.70 0.52 1.87
N THR A 354 -16.52 1.53 2.04
CA THR A 354 -17.96 1.34 2.32
C THR A 354 -18.73 1.53 1.01
N PRO A 355 -19.41 0.49 0.49
CA PRO A 355 -20.24 0.63 -0.72
C PRO A 355 -21.17 1.82 -0.62
N GLN A 356 -21.17 2.69 -1.62
CA GLN A 356 -21.93 3.93 -1.60
C GLN A 356 -23.37 3.73 -2.09
N PRO A 357 -24.40 4.30 -1.45
CA PRO A 357 -25.80 4.11 -1.80
C PRO A 357 -26.24 4.95 -3.02
N ASP A 358 -25.32 5.51 -3.79
CA ASP A 358 -25.57 6.26 -5.02
C ASP A 358 -25.63 5.32 -6.22
N VAL A 359 -26.63 5.52 -7.10
CA VAL A 359 -26.77 4.76 -8.33
C VAL A 359 -25.53 4.86 -9.24
N LYS A 360 -24.83 6.00 -9.23
CA LYS A 360 -23.58 6.21 -9.98
C LYS A 360 -22.48 5.24 -9.52
N MET A 361 -22.49 4.86 -8.26
CA MET A 361 -21.50 3.96 -7.67
C MET A 361 -21.86 2.47 -7.83
N SER A 362 -22.97 2.15 -8.46
CA SER A 362 -23.48 0.75 -8.56
C SER A 362 -22.49 -0.17 -9.26
N GLU A 363 -21.80 0.30 -10.30
CA GLU A 363 -20.79 -0.50 -11.02
C GLU A 363 -19.58 -0.76 -10.15
N LEU A 364 -19.08 0.24 -9.45
CA LEU A 364 -17.96 0.10 -8.51
C LEU A 364 -18.32 -0.81 -7.34
N ASN A 365 -19.51 -0.65 -6.75
CA ASN A 365 -20.00 -1.51 -5.69
C ASN A 365 -20.08 -2.98 -6.14
N ALA A 366 -20.55 -3.23 -7.37
CA ALA A 366 -20.61 -4.57 -7.95
C ALA A 366 -19.20 -5.14 -8.20
N TYR A 367 -18.29 -4.31 -8.70
CA TYR A 367 -16.89 -4.67 -8.89
C TYR A 367 -16.24 -5.05 -7.56
N PHE A 368 -16.37 -4.21 -6.53
CA PHE A 368 -15.88 -4.49 -5.18
C PHE A 368 -16.33 -5.86 -4.68
N LYS A 369 -17.64 -6.11 -4.72
CA LYS A 369 -18.22 -7.38 -4.24
C LYS A 369 -17.76 -8.59 -5.03
N LYS A 370 -17.62 -8.44 -6.34
CA LYS A 370 -17.23 -9.55 -7.23
C LYS A 370 -15.73 -9.86 -7.14
N THR A 371 -14.91 -8.84 -6.93
CA THR A 371 -13.47 -8.89 -7.14
C THR A 371 -12.71 -9.12 -5.83
N TYR A 372 -13.17 -8.48 -4.75
CA TYR A 372 -12.44 -8.53 -3.47
C TYR A 372 -13.12 -9.46 -2.47
N ARG A 373 -12.42 -10.55 -2.13
CA ARG A 373 -12.89 -11.55 -1.15
C ARG A 373 -13.22 -10.92 0.21
N TRP A 374 -12.60 -9.80 0.57
CA TRP A 374 -12.91 -9.04 1.77
C TRP A 374 -14.39 -8.65 1.84
N ALA A 375 -14.99 -8.24 0.73
CA ALA A 375 -16.38 -7.80 0.68
C ALA A 375 -17.33 -8.82 1.30
N ASP A 376 -17.21 -10.08 0.90
CA ASP A 376 -18.04 -11.17 1.44
C ASP A 376 -17.51 -11.65 2.79
N ALA A 377 -16.21 -11.79 2.97
CA ALA A 377 -15.63 -12.31 4.20
C ALA A 377 -15.93 -11.42 5.43
N SER A 378 -15.96 -10.11 5.25
CA SER A 378 -16.21 -9.11 6.29
C SER A 378 -17.69 -8.71 6.43
N GLY A 379 -18.51 -8.98 5.42
CA GLY A 379 -19.92 -8.58 5.38
C GLY A 379 -20.18 -7.19 4.77
N PHE A 380 -19.14 -6.40 4.40
CA PHE A 380 -19.36 -5.13 3.69
C PHE A 380 -20.11 -5.32 2.36
N GLY A 381 -19.95 -6.47 1.71
CA GLY A 381 -20.70 -6.84 0.52
C GLY A 381 -22.22 -6.95 0.70
N LEU A 382 -22.73 -6.98 1.93
CA LEU A 382 -24.17 -6.96 2.23
C LEU A 382 -24.82 -5.61 1.89
N LEU A 383 -24.02 -4.53 1.88
CA LEU A 383 -24.49 -3.19 1.50
C LEU A 383 -24.65 -3.01 0.00
N VAL A 384 -24.05 -3.90 -0.82
CA VAL A 384 -24.10 -3.79 -2.28
C VAL A 384 -25.50 -4.10 -2.78
N GLY A 385 -26.08 -3.14 -3.51
CA GLY A 385 -27.42 -3.19 -4.04
C GLY A 385 -28.45 -2.35 -3.25
N TYR A 386 -28.08 -1.85 -2.07
CA TYR A 386 -28.87 -0.82 -1.41
C TYR A 386 -28.71 0.50 -2.17
N GLN A 387 -29.85 1.13 -2.47
CA GLN A 387 -29.90 2.46 -3.04
C GLN A 387 -30.66 3.32 -2.04
N GLY A 388 -29.99 4.37 -1.55
CA GLY A 388 -30.60 5.32 -0.63
C GLY A 388 -31.90 5.92 -1.19
N THR A 389 -32.74 6.39 -0.31
CA THR A 389 -33.94 7.15 -0.71
C THR A 389 -33.48 8.37 -1.49
N PRO A 390 -33.96 8.62 -2.73
CA PRO A 390 -33.60 9.81 -3.46
C PRO A 390 -33.87 11.06 -2.62
N GLU A 391 -32.88 11.91 -2.40
CA GLU A 391 -33.15 13.21 -1.81
C GLU A 391 -34.22 13.91 -2.65
N THR A 392 -35.41 14.06 -2.09
CA THR A 392 -36.44 14.88 -2.73
C THR A 392 -35.96 16.32 -2.62
N THR A 393 -35.30 16.81 -3.67
CA THR A 393 -35.01 18.23 -3.81
C THR A 393 -36.36 18.96 -3.66
N PRO A 394 -36.52 19.88 -2.70
CA PRO A 394 -37.73 20.68 -2.67
C PRO A 394 -37.80 21.44 -3.99
N VAL A 395 -38.82 21.15 -4.78
CA VAL A 395 -39.15 21.96 -5.96
C VAL A 395 -39.42 23.39 -5.46
N PRO A 396 -38.73 24.42 -5.99
CA PRO A 396 -38.89 25.79 -5.54
C PRO A 396 -40.29 26.35 -5.79
#